data_6b664325bfcb5f56bb50ed99d2adfa7e
#
_entry.id   6b664325bfcb5f56bb50ed99d2adfa7e
#
_cell.length_a   1.000
_cell.length_b   1.000
_cell.length_c   1.000
_cell.angle_alpha   90.00
_cell.angle_beta   90.00
_cell.angle_gamma   90.00
#
_symmetry.space_group_name_H-M   'P 1'
#
loop_
_entity.id
_entity.type
_entity.pdbx_description
1 polymer ?
#
loop_
_entity_poly.entity_id
_entity_poly.type
_entity_poly.pdbx_seq_one_letter_code
_entity_poly.pdbx_strand_id
1 'polypeptide(L)'
;MADACEECAKLGVDMINLHASVGKKAMQSVMQRLDKASKRPLVLGVSALTSFDEEEFYSVYRQNLEEAVVNFSKLAYESGLDGMVCSVFESLLIKQNTSENFLTLTPAIRPFKEEANDQKRVANLKSAKENKSDFIVVGRPIYEALNPKEVCEKILANL
;
A
#
# COMPACT_ATOMS: atom_id res chain seq x y z
N MET A 1 2.62 -18.73 -3.54
CA MET A 1 2.18 -17.32 -3.72
C MET A 1 1.27 -17.17 -4.94
N ALA A 2 1.71 -17.52 -6.16
CA ALA A 2 0.88 -17.35 -7.36
C ALA A 2 -0.46 -18.09 -7.26
N ASP A 3 -0.47 -19.33 -6.75
CA ASP A 3 -1.70 -20.11 -6.56
C ASP A 3 -2.65 -19.44 -5.53
N ALA A 4 -2.10 -18.88 -4.44
CA ALA A 4 -2.91 -18.16 -3.46
C ALA A 4 -3.54 -16.89 -4.07
N CYS A 5 -2.80 -16.14 -4.89
CA CYS A 5 -3.34 -14.98 -5.60
C CYS A 5 -4.42 -15.37 -6.61
N GLU A 6 -4.26 -16.51 -7.30
CA GLU A 6 -5.29 -17.05 -8.20
C GLU A 6 -6.57 -17.43 -7.45
N GLU A 7 -6.45 -18.05 -6.28
CA GLU A 7 -7.63 -18.35 -5.45
C GLU A 7 -8.33 -17.06 -4.96
N CYS A 8 -7.57 -16.03 -4.58
CA CYS A 8 -8.15 -14.72 -4.25
C CYS A 8 -8.91 -14.13 -5.45
N ALA A 9 -8.35 -14.21 -6.67
CA ALA A 9 -9.02 -13.74 -7.87
C ALA A 9 -10.35 -14.47 -8.15
N LYS A 10 -10.40 -15.80 -7.89
CA LYS A 10 -11.63 -16.60 -8.01
C LYS A 10 -12.72 -16.18 -7.01
N LEU A 11 -12.34 -15.61 -5.86
CA LEU A 11 -13.28 -15.02 -4.91
C LEU A 11 -13.88 -13.70 -5.40
N GLY A 12 -13.39 -13.14 -6.49
CA GLY A 12 -13.89 -11.90 -7.08
C GLY A 12 -13.44 -10.63 -6.37
N VAL A 13 -12.32 -10.66 -5.64
CA VAL A 13 -11.74 -9.47 -5.00
C VAL A 13 -11.25 -8.48 -6.06
N ASP A 14 -11.32 -7.18 -5.76
CA ASP A 14 -10.89 -6.14 -6.68
C ASP A 14 -9.39 -5.81 -6.55
N MET A 15 -8.80 -6.10 -5.40
CA MET A 15 -7.39 -5.79 -5.12
C MET A 15 -6.78 -6.84 -4.18
N ILE A 16 -5.54 -7.22 -4.44
CA ILE A 16 -4.70 -8.07 -3.58
C ILE A 16 -3.35 -7.41 -3.36
N ASN A 17 -2.67 -7.77 -2.29
CA ASN A 17 -1.30 -7.33 -2.07
C ASN A 17 -0.37 -8.48 -1.69
N LEU A 18 0.92 -8.26 -1.92
CA LEU A 18 2.01 -9.16 -1.54
C LEU A 18 3.24 -8.33 -1.16
N HIS A 19 4.10 -8.84 -0.30
CA HIS A 19 5.34 -8.13 0.03
C HIS A 19 6.29 -8.07 -1.17
N ALA A 20 6.79 -6.87 -1.53
CA ALA A 20 7.72 -6.69 -2.64
C ALA A 20 9.09 -7.34 -2.38
N SER A 21 9.44 -7.55 -1.10
CA SER A 21 10.65 -8.27 -0.67
C SER A 21 10.73 -9.73 -1.13
N VAL A 22 9.66 -10.30 -1.68
CA VAL A 22 9.68 -11.65 -2.32
C VAL A 22 10.51 -11.69 -3.61
N GLY A 23 10.80 -10.53 -4.19
CA GLY A 23 11.65 -10.38 -5.36
C GLY A 23 10.94 -10.52 -6.70
N LYS A 24 11.61 -10.05 -7.76
CA LYS A 24 11.08 -9.89 -9.12
C LYS A 24 10.45 -11.16 -9.69
N LYS A 25 11.14 -12.30 -9.59
CA LYS A 25 10.65 -13.58 -10.17
C LYS A 25 9.31 -14.02 -9.57
N ALA A 26 9.14 -13.85 -8.25
CA ALA A 26 7.90 -14.24 -7.58
C ALA A 26 6.75 -13.31 -7.97
N MET A 27 6.98 -12.00 -8.05
CA MET A 27 6.00 -11.02 -8.50
C MET A 27 5.58 -11.28 -9.96
N GLN A 28 6.52 -11.50 -10.86
CA GLN A 28 6.24 -11.86 -12.26
C GLN A 28 5.42 -13.15 -12.38
N SER A 29 5.73 -14.17 -11.57
CA SER A 29 4.95 -15.41 -11.55
C SER A 29 3.49 -15.19 -11.14
N VAL A 30 3.25 -14.28 -10.18
CA VAL A 30 1.88 -13.87 -9.80
C VAL A 30 1.16 -13.22 -10.97
N MET A 31 1.79 -12.24 -11.61
CA MET A 31 1.19 -11.52 -12.74
C MET A 31 0.85 -12.46 -13.90
N GLN A 32 1.80 -13.29 -14.31
CA GLN A 32 1.59 -14.31 -15.38
C GLN A 32 0.45 -15.29 -15.07
N ARG A 33 0.25 -15.63 -13.80
CA ARG A 33 -0.85 -16.49 -13.37
C ARG A 33 -2.19 -15.74 -13.46
N LEU A 34 -2.23 -14.50 -12.99
CA LEU A 34 -3.44 -13.68 -12.95
C LEU A 34 -3.87 -13.15 -14.32
N ASP A 35 -2.95 -13.01 -15.27
CA ASP A 35 -3.28 -12.63 -16.67
C ASP A 35 -4.21 -13.63 -17.38
N LYS A 36 -4.32 -14.84 -16.83
CA LYS A 36 -5.24 -15.88 -17.33
C LYS A 36 -6.64 -15.79 -16.72
N ALA A 37 -6.83 -14.95 -15.70
CA ALA A 37 -8.12 -14.80 -15.05
C ALA A 37 -9.08 -13.96 -15.90
N SER A 38 -10.37 -14.30 -15.89
CA SER A 38 -11.41 -13.55 -16.60
C SER A 38 -11.57 -12.11 -16.11
N LYS A 39 -11.35 -11.89 -14.81
CA LYS A 39 -11.28 -10.58 -14.15
C LYS A 39 -10.05 -10.57 -13.24
N ARG A 40 -8.99 -9.91 -13.67
CA ARG A 40 -7.77 -9.77 -12.87
C ARG A 40 -7.96 -8.68 -11.81
N PRO A 41 -7.71 -8.96 -10.53
CA PRO A 41 -7.66 -7.92 -9.50
C PRO A 41 -6.41 -7.03 -9.70
N LEU A 42 -6.42 -5.83 -9.13
CA LEU A 42 -5.21 -5.03 -8.97
C LEU A 42 -4.25 -5.75 -8.02
N VAL A 43 -2.95 -5.73 -8.33
CA VAL A 43 -1.90 -6.35 -7.52
C VAL A 43 -0.94 -5.29 -7.02
N LEU A 44 -0.85 -5.11 -5.71
CA LEU A 44 0.03 -4.13 -5.09
C LEU A 44 1.18 -4.80 -4.33
N GLY A 45 2.38 -4.21 -4.45
CA GLY A 45 3.54 -4.61 -3.67
C GLY A 45 3.60 -3.86 -2.33
N VAL A 46 3.71 -4.55 -1.20
CA VAL A 46 3.94 -3.90 0.09
C VAL A 46 5.43 -3.56 0.20
N SER A 47 5.77 -2.28 0.41
CA SER A 47 7.14 -1.80 0.57
C SER A 47 7.65 -2.03 2.00
N ALA A 48 7.44 -1.08 2.88
CA ALA A 48 7.79 -1.14 4.29
C ALA A 48 6.55 -0.93 5.15
N LEU A 49 6.41 -1.70 6.22
CA LEU A 49 5.31 -1.55 7.17
C LEU A 49 5.38 -0.17 7.84
N THR A 50 4.24 0.51 7.98
CA THR A 50 4.15 1.83 8.62
C THR A 50 4.39 1.80 10.14
N SER A 51 4.48 0.62 10.73
CA SER A 51 4.93 0.39 12.11
C SER A 51 6.45 0.42 12.26
N PHE A 52 7.23 0.21 11.18
CA PHE A 52 8.68 0.34 11.22
C PHE A 52 9.13 1.80 11.24
N ASP A 53 10.12 2.10 12.07
CA ASP A 53 11.02 3.23 11.89
C ASP A 53 12.31 2.81 11.15
N GLU A 54 13.23 3.74 10.94
CA GLU A 54 14.51 3.48 10.27
C GLU A 54 15.34 2.40 10.97
N GLU A 55 15.41 2.43 12.31
CA GLU A 55 16.23 1.50 13.08
C GLU A 55 15.70 0.06 12.99
N GLU A 56 14.39 -0.10 13.19
CA GLU A 56 13.75 -1.41 13.07
C GLU A 56 13.83 -1.94 11.64
N PHE A 57 13.59 -1.09 10.63
CA PHE A 57 13.72 -1.49 9.24
C PHE A 57 15.13 -1.94 8.92
N TYR A 58 16.15 -1.15 9.31
CA TYR A 58 17.55 -1.50 9.10
C TYR A 58 17.94 -2.79 9.81
N SER A 59 17.41 -3.07 11.02
CA SER A 59 17.69 -4.31 11.74
C SER A 59 17.30 -5.57 10.96
N VAL A 60 16.23 -5.47 10.16
CA VAL A 60 15.69 -6.58 9.34
C VAL A 60 16.34 -6.65 7.96
N TYR A 61 16.36 -5.50 7.24
CA TYR A 61 16.70 -5.46 5.81
C TYR A 61 18.15 -5.02 5.53
N ARG A 62 18.86 -4.48 6.51
CA ARG A 62 20.27 -4.01 6.40
C ARG A 62 20.45 -2.94 5.31
N GLN A 63 19.45 -2.14 5.05
CA GLN A 63 19.49 -1.02 4.12
C GLN A 63 18.60 0.13 4.62
N ASN A 64 18.84 1.32 4.11
CA ASN A 64 18.05 2.51 4.41
C ASN A 64 16.60 2.32 3.93
N LEU A 65 15.62 2.78 4.73
CA LEU A 65 14.20 2.58 4.45
C LEU A 65 13.77 3.25 3.13
N GLU A 66 14.15 4.50 2.91
CA GLU A 66 13.78 5.25 1.70
C GLU A 66 14.37 4.61 0.45
N GLU A 67 15.66 4.23 0.48
CA GLU A 67 16.31 3.53 -0.63
C GLU A 67 15.63 2.19 -0.93
N ALA A 68 15.28 1.44 0.12
CA ALA A 68 14.60 0.16 -0.02
C ALA A 68 13.19 0.34 -0.64
N VAL A 69 12.43 1.35 -0.21
CA VAL A 69 11.12 1.67 -0.79
C VAL A 69 11.24 1.97 -2.28
N VAL A 70 12.21 2.79 -2.70
CA VAL A 70 12.48 3.07 -4.12
C VAL A 70 12.84 1.80 -4.89
N ASN A 71 13.72 0.96 -4.33
CA ASN A 71 14.12 -0.29 -4.97
C ASN A 71 12.95 -1.27 -5.10
N PHE A 72 12.16 -1.45 -4.05
CA PHE A 72 10.98 -2.31 -4.08
C PHE A 72 9.93 -1.82 -5.08
N SER A 73 9.71 -0.51 -5.17
CA SER A 73 8.74 0.05 -6.11
C SER A 73 9.18 -0.12 -7.56
N LYS A 74 10.46 0.08 -7.88
CA LYS A 74 11.01 -0.21 -9.21
C LYS A 74 10.88 -1.69 -9.58
N LEU A 75 11.24 -2.60 -8.66
CA LEU A 75 11.09 -4.04 -8.89
C LEU A 75 9.63 -4.44 -9.11
N ALA A 76 8.69 -3.89 -8.33
CA ALA A 76 7.27 -4.13 -8.47
C ALA A 76 6.74 -3.62 -9.82
N TYR A 77 7.09 -2.39 -10.19
CA TYR A 77 6.73 -1.78 -11.47
C TYR A 77 7.25 -2.59 -12.66
N GLU A 78 8.53 -2.95 -12.64
CA GLU A 78 9.17 -3.79 -13.68
C GLU A 78 8.63 -5.23 -13.71
N SER A 79 7.98 -5.67 -12.65
CA SER A 79 7.31 -6.98 -12.58
C SER A 79 5.88 -6.95 -13.12
N GLY A 80 5.37 -5.77 -13.47
CA GLY A 80 4.01 -5.58 -13.98
C GLY A 80 2.94 -5.46 -12.89
N LEU A 81 3.31 -5.19 -11.63
CA LEU A 81 2.34 -4.88 -10.59
C LEU A 81 1.63 -3.55 -10.90
N ASP A 82 0.45 -3.35 -10.33
CA ASP A 82 -0.37 -2.15 -10.57
C ASP A 82 -0.03 -0.99 -9.62
N GLY A 83 0.67 -1.26 -8.50
CA GLY A 83 1.01 -0.24 -7.52
C GLY A 83 1.73 -0.76 -6.28
N MET A 84 1.80 0.11 -5.27
CA MET A 84 2.42 -0.16 -3.98
C MET A 84 1.50 0.14 -2.80
N VAL A 85 1.65 -0.63 -1.72
CA VAL A 85 1.22 -0.25 -0.38
C VAL A 85 2.42 0.39 0.31
N CYS A 86 2.28 1.65 0.75
CA CYS A 86 3.39 2.45 1.27
C CYS A 86 2.88 3.51 2.27
N SER A 87 3.77 4.18 2.98
CA SER A 87 3.41 5.38 3.75
C SER A 87 2.96 6.50 2.80
N VAL A 88 2.09 7.40 3.29
CA VAL A 88 1.71 8.63 2.57
C VAL A 88 2.94 9.41 2.11
N PHE A 89 3.95 9.51 2.96
CA PHE A 89 5.17 10.29 2.69
C PHE A 89 6.04 9.71 1.58
N GLU A 90 5.84 8.45 1.22
CA GLU A 90 6.56 7.74 0.16
C GLU A 90 5.81 7.76 -1.18
N SER A 91 4.51 8.08 -1.18
CA SER A 91 3.65 7.98 -2.37
C SER A 91 4.19 8.80 -3.55
N LEU A 92 4.54 10.07 -3.32
CA LEU A 92 5.09 10.93 -4.38
C LEU A 92 6.46 10.44 -4.87
N LEU A 93 7.32 9.98 -3.96
CA LEU A 93 8.64 9.43 -4.29
C LEU A 93 8.52 8.18 -5.17
N ILE A 94 7.57 7.29 -4.87
CA ILE A 94 7.28 6.09 -5.66
C ILE A 94 6.85 6.48 -7.07
N LYS A 95 5.90 7.41 -7.22
CA LYS A 95 5.44 7.88 -8.54
C LYS A 95 6.57 8.50 -9.36
N GLN A 96 7.44 9.28 -8.74
CA GLN A 96 8.62 9.89 -9.40
C GLN A 96 9.63 8.84 -9.89
N ASN A 97 9.74 7.71 -9.22
CA ASN A 97 10.70 6.65 -9.56
C ASN A 97 10.12 5.52 -10.41
N THR A 98 8.80 5.55 -10.70
CA THR A 98 8.09 4.54 -11.50
C THR A 98 7.26 5.21 -12.59
N SER A 99 6.00 5.53 -12.30
CA SER A 99 5.07 6.22 -13.20
C SER A 99 4.02 6.97 -12.39
N GLU A 100 3.52 8.09 -12.91
CA GLU A 100 2.39 8.82 -12.31
C GLU A 100 1.14 7.92 -12.16
N ASN A 101 0.96 6.96 -13.05
CA ASN A 101 -0.16 6.02 -13.04
C ASN A 101 0.09 4.77 -12.16
N PHE A 102 1.26 4.63 -11.55
CA PHE A 102 1.53 3.54 -10.63
C PHE A 102 0.84 3.82 -9.31
N LEU A 103 -0.13 2.99 -8.96
CA LEU A 103 -1.05 3.24 -7.86
C LEU A 103 -0.36 3.20 -6.50
N THR A 104 -0.84 4.01 -5.59
CA THR A 104 -0.42 3.97 -4.19
C THR A 104 -1.61 3.79 -3.26
N LEU A 105 -1.52 2.83 -2.35
CA LEU A 105 -2.48 2.59 -1.28
C LEU A 105 -1.79 2.84 0.05
N THR A 106 -2.29 3.82 0.81
CA THR A 106 -1.61 4.34 1.99
C THR A 106 -2.39 4.06 3.28
N PRO A 107 -1.91 3.12 4.11
CA PRO A 107 -2.46 2.87 5.44
C PRO A 107 -1.99 3.91 6.46
N ALA A 108 -2.36 3.68 7.72
CA ALA A 108 -2.03 4.53 8.87
C ALA A 108 -2.59 5.96 8.79
N ILE A 109 -3.76 6.10 8.17
CA ILE A 109 -4.45 7.40 8.12
C ILE A 109 -5.18 7.66 9.44
N ARG A 110 -5.00 8.87 9.97
CA ARG A 110 -5.69 9.44 11.12
C ARG A 110 -6.42 10.70 10.67
N PRO A 111 -7.68 10.57 10.22
CA PRO A 111 -8.40 11.66 9.54
C PRO A 111 -8.58 12.91 10.41
N PHE A 112 -8.83 12.73 11.70
CA PHE A 112 -9.25 13.78 12.63
C PHE A 112 -8.31 13.91 13.85
N LYS A 113 -7.02 13.58 13.69
CA LYS A 113 -5.96 13.65 14.72
C LYS A 113 -6.09 12.62 15.85
N GLU A 114 -6.63 11.45 15.53
CA GLU A 114 -6.66 10.31 16.45
C GLU A 114 -5.24 9.85 16.81
N GLU A 115 -5.12 9.10 17.90
CA GLU A 115 -3.83 8.58 18.36
C GLU A 115 -3.16 7.65 17.33
N ALA A 116 -1.84 7.73 17.27
CA ALA A 116 -1.04 6.91 16.35
C ALA A 116 -1.00 5.43 16.76
N ASN A 117 -1.07 5.14 18.07
CA ASN A 117 -0.89 3.80 18.66
C ASN A 117 0.48 3.17 18.28
N ASP A 118 0.46 1.98 17.67
CA ASP A 118 1.64 1.26 17.17
C ASP A 118 2.20 1.80 15.86
N GLN A 119 1.48 2.71 15.21
CA GLN A 119 1.92 3.27 13.91
C GLN A 119 2.88 4.44 14.12
N LYS A 120 4.06 4.36 13.52
CA LYS A 120 5.10 5.40 13.62
C LYS A 120 5.02 6.44 12.50
N ARG A 121 4.49 6.04 11.34
CA ARG A 121 4.39 6.88 10.14
C ARG A 121 2.93 7.13 9.78
N VAL A 122 2.25 7.95 10.61
CA VAL A 122 0.83 8.30 10.43
C VAL A 122 0.68 9.59 9.63
N ALA A 123 -0.40 9.70 8.86
CA ALA A 123 -0.75 10.87 8.09
C ALA A 123 -2.23 11.21 8.21
N ASN A 124 -2.64 12.39 7.79
CA ASN A 124 -4.03 12.81 7.71
C ASN A 124 -4.52 12.89 6.24
N LEU A 125 -5.80 13.21 6.03
CA LEU A 125 -6.40 13.30 4.69
C LEU A 125 -5.71 14.36 3.83
N LYS A 126 -5.35 15.51 4.40
CA LYS A 126 -4.65 16.58 3.67
C LYS A 126 -3.30 16.11 3.16
N SER A 127 -2.50 15.47 4.01
CA SER A 127 -1.21 14.90 3.62
C SER A 127 -1.36 13.84 2.53
N ALA A 128 -2.41 12.99 2.58
CA ALA A 128 -2.66 12.01 1.55
C ALA A 128 -2.93 12.65 0.17
N LYS A 129 -3.72 13.72 0.13
CA LYS A 129 -3.95 14.49 -1.10
C LYS A 129 -2.67 15.15 -1.63
N GLU A 130 -1.93 15.84 -0.76
CA GLU A 130 -0.70 16.56 -1.13
C GLU A 130 0.38 15.61 -1.69
N ASN A 131 0.43 14.38 -1.18
CA ASN A 131 1.35 13.34 -1.64
C ASN A 131 0.76 12.43 -2.74
N LYS A 132 -0.40 12.79 -3.32
CA LYS A 132 -1.03 12.08 -4.45
C LYS A 132 -1.29 10.60 -4.16
N SER A 133 -1.72 10.25 -2.94
CA SER A 133 -2.19 8.89 -2.64
C SER A 133 -3.47 8.59 -3.42
N ASP A 134 -3.49 7.47 -4.14
CA ASP A 134 -4.67 7.07 -4.94
C ASP A 134 -5.74 6.42 -4.06
N PHE A 135 -5.31 5.64 -3.06
CA PHE A 135 -6.18 5.00 -2.08
C PHE A 135 -5.66 5.21 -0.66
N ILE A 136 -6.58 5.32 0.28
CA ILE A 136 -6.26 5.40 1.71
C ILE A 136 -6.87 4.23 2.46
N VAL A 137 -6.21 3.79 3.55
CA VAL A 137 -6.78 2.80 4.48
C VAL A 137 -6.96 3.45 5.85
N VAL A 138 -8.22 3.52 6.28
CA VAL A 138 -8.61 4.00 7.60
C VAL A 138 -9.23 2.84 8.38
N GLY A 139 -8.53 2.38 9.41
CA GLY A 139 -8.95 1.25 10.24
C GLY A 139 -9.57 1.74 11.56
N ARG A 140 -8.75 1.77 12.61
CA ARG A 140 -9.17 2.12 13.99
C ARG A 140 -10.07 3.34 14.11
N PRO A 141 -9.80 4.47 13.46
CA PRO A 141 -10.70 5.62 13.51
C PRO A 141 -12.14 5.33 13.11
N ILE A 142 -12.37 4.31 12.30
CA ILE A 142 -13.70 3.89 11.87
C ILE A 142 -14.28 2.85 12.83
N TYR A 143 -13.60 1.71 13.02
CA TYR A 143 -14.22 0.58 13.74
C TYR A 143 -14.24 0.75 15.27
N GLU A 144 -13.44 1.65 15.84
CA GLU A 144 -13.47 2.03 17.26
C GLU A 144 -14.43 3.20 17.56
N ALA A 145 -14.98 3.85 16.54
CA ALA A 145 -15.91 4.94 16.71
C ALA A 145 -17.29 4.49 17.24
N LEU A 146 -17.94 5.35 18.03
CA LEU A 146 -19.33 5.12 18.47
C LEU A 146 -20.29 5.04 17.27
N ASN A 147 -20.02 5.79 16.20
CA ASN A 147 -20.78 5.78 14.97
C ASN A 147 -19.86 5.64 13.76
N PRO A 148 -19.46 4.42 13.36
CA PRO A 148 -18.55 4.18 12.23
C PRO A 148 -19.05 4.78 10.91
N LYS A 149 -20.36 4.73 10.65
CA LYS A 149 -20.96 5.27 9.42
C LYS A 149 -20.75 6.77 9.31
N GLU A 150 -21.00 7.52 10.36
CA GLU A 150 -20.80 8.97 10.39
C GLU A 150 -19.31 9.34 10.16
N VAL A 151 -18.39 8.55 10.70
CA VAL A 151 -16.95 8.75 10.48
C VAL A 151 -16.61 8.52 9.01
N CYS A 152 -17.13 7.46 8.38
CA CYS A 152 -16.94 7.22 6.95
C CYS A 152 -17.49 8.38 6.10
N GLU A 153 -18.69 8.86 6.39
CA GLU A 153 -19.32 9.99 5.68
C GLU A 153 -18.48 11.26 5.80
N LYS A 154 -17.97 11.56 7.01
CA LYS A 154 -17.05 12.68 7.23
C LYS A 154 -15.73 12.54 6.47
N ILE A 155 -15.16 11.34 6.40
CA ILE A 155 -13.94 11.08 5.63
C ILE A 155 -14.21 11.36 4.16
N LEU A 156 -15.27 10.77 3.59
CA LEU A 156 -15.64 10.94 2.18
C LEU A 156 -15.91 12.40 1.81
N ALA A 157 -16.53 13.17 2.71
CA ALA A 157 -16.78 14.60 2.49
C ALA A 157 -15.47 15.45 2.50
N ASN A 158 -14.35 14.90 2.97
CA ASN A 158 -13.06 15.58 3.05
C ASN A 158 -12.00 15.00 2.08
N LEU A 159 -12.36 13.99 1.27
CA LEU A 159 -11.58 13.47 0.16
C LEU A 159 -11.87 14.23 -1.13
#